data_1b01476e5d1a49b4d24bea325d574d48
#
_entry.id   1b01476e5d1a49b4d24bea325d574d48
#
_cell.length_a   1.000
_cell.length_b   1.000
_cell.length_c   1.000
_cell.angle_alpha   90.00
_cell.angle_beta   90.00
_cell.angle_gamma   90.00
#
_symmetry.space_group_name_H-M   'P 1'
#
loop_
_entity.id
_entity.type
_entity.pdbx_description
1 polymer ?
#
loop_
_entity_poly.entity_id
_entity_poly.type
_entity_poly.pdbx_seq_one_letter_code
_entity_poly.pdbx_strand_id
1 'polypeptide(L)'
;MTRAHLWLGVAGFAVAVACSDPNAIPKASLTNEVDTLTLWALDGGPLTRPTAYSLNARSGVRTWDVGTNFEFAFTVDPAGRPVLLPLEVLGLASSGSLRPGLKPSTLTFDGMKRAPLNGYVTTDTLPADSGARYFIRTGVNSCASYGVPLYGKLEILYVDTVADTLSLRVVANQNCAYRDLDLGIPKD
;
A
#
# COMPACT_ATOMS: atom_id res chain seq x y z
N MET A 1 77.58 29.71 12.19
CA MET A 1 76.98 28.51 11.61
C MET A 1 75.66 28.26 12.30
N THR A 2 74.56 28.75 11.73
CA THR A 2 73.18 28.72 12.34
C THR A 2 72.37 27.66 11.60
N ARG A 3 71.95 26.60 12.30
CA ARG A 3 71.11 25.55 11.75
C ARG A 3 69.65 25.95 11.90
N ALA A 4 68.93 26.13 10.78
CA ALA A 4 67.53 26.34 10.72
C ALA A 4 66.83 24.95 10.78
N HIS A 5 65.94 24.73 11.73
CA HIS A 5 65.08 23.55 11.82
C HIS A 5 63.73 23.88 11.13
N LEU A 6 63.53 23.17 10.03
CA LEU A 6 62.28 23.22 9.28
C LEU A 6 61.24 22.27 9.92
N TRP A 7 60.17 22.77 10.51
CA TRP A 7 59.05 21.98 11.01
C TRP A 7 58.05 21.77 9.88
N LEU A 8 57.93 20.54 9.37
CA LEU A 8 56.84 20.15 8.50
C LEU A 8 55.63 19.81 9.40
N GLY A 9 54.62 20.65 9.36
CA GLY A 9 53.30 20.38 9.94
C GLY A 9 52.49 19.45 9.00
N VAL A 10 52.25 18.22 9.42
CA VAL A 10 51.32 17.31 8.75
C VAL A 10 49.90 17.70 9.16
N ALA A 11 49.14 18.35 8.28
CA ALA A 11 47.72 18.60 8.46
C ALA A 11 46.96 17.29 8.17
N GLY A 12 46.54 16.57 9.22
CA GLY A 12 45.68 15.40 9.12
C GLY A 12 44.27 15.82 8.69
N PHE A 13 43.88 15.46 7.48
CA PHE A 13 42.50 15.55 7.02
C PHE A 13 41.68 14.42 7.68
N ALA A 14 40.88 14.73 8.69
CA ALA A 14 39.90 13.83 9.24
C ALA A 14 38.72 13.74 8.24
N VAL A 15 38.68 12.69 7.44
CA VAL A 15 37.49 12.35 6.61
C VAL A 15 36.45 11.81 7.57
N ALA A 16 35.45 12.64 7.90
CA ALA A 16 34.26 12.19 8.59
C ALA A 16 33.46 11.31 7.62
N VAL A 17 33.61 10.00 7.73
CA VAL A 17 32.73 9.02 7.08
C VAL A 17 31.39 9.13 7.79
N ALA A 18 30.44 9.85 7.17
CA ALA A 18 29.05 9.84 7.61
C ALA A 18 28.53 8.42 7.43
N CYS A 19 28.49 7.63 8.51
CA CYS A 19 27.79 6.35 8.53
C CYS A 19 26.31 6.64 8.33
N SER A 20 25.80 6.42 7.13
CA SER A 20 24.36 6.34 6.90
C SER A 20 23.87 5.08 7.63
N ASP A 21 22.83 5.23 8.47
CA ASP A 21 22.19 4.10 9.15
C ASP A 21 21.64 3.14 8.08
N PRO A 22 22.15 1.89 7.99
CA PRO A 22 21.69 0.91 6.99
C PRO A 22 20.23 0.50 7.19
N ASN A 23 19.64 0.80 8.36
CA ASN A 23 18.24 0.54 8.68
C ASN A 23 17.34 1.77 8.52
N ALA A 24 17.89 2.91 8.11
CA ALA A 24 17.08 4.10 7.88
C ALA A 24 16.10 3.88 6.74
N ILE A 25 14.82 4.22 6.98
CA ILE A 25 13.80 4.18 5.93
C ILE A 25 14.22 5.13 4.80
N PRO A 26 14.25 4.67 3.52
CA PRO A 26 14.64 5.51 2.41
C PRO A 26 13.74 6.74 2.29
N LYS A 27 14.28 7.83 1.82
CA LYS A 27 13.47 9.01 1.45
C LYS A 27 12.50 8.61 0.34
N ALA A 28 11.29 9.20 0.37
CA ALA A 28 10.30 8.99 -0.67
C ALA A 28 10.87 9.41 -2.03
N SER A 29 10.67 8.55 -3.03
CA SER A 29 11.12 8.76 -4.40
C SER A 29 10.10 8.31 -5.45
N LEU A 30 9.10 7.54 -5.04
CA LEU A 30 8.03 7.05 -5.91
C LEU A 30 6.84 8.00 -5.85
N THR A 31 6.34 8.37 -7.03
CA THR A 31 5.22 9.31 -7.19
C THR A 31 3.89 8.62 -6.90
N ASN A 32 3.06 9.25 -6.08
CA ASN A 32 1.67 8.89 -5.92
C ASN A 32 0.87 9.37 -7.13
N GLU A 33 0.16 8.46 -7.78
CA GLU A 33 -0.68 8.71 -8.94
C GLU A 33 -2.05 8.05 -8.75
N VAL A 34 -3.06 8.53 -9.47
CA VAL A 34 -4.39 7.91 -9.49
C VAL A 34 -4.41 6.84 -10.58
N ASP A 35 -4.61 5.60 -10.18
CA ASP A 35 -4.88 4.49 -11.08
C ASP A 35 -6.38 4.19 -11.09
N THR A 36 -6.94 3.81 -12.23
CA THR A 36 -8.32 3.32 -12.35
C THR A 36 -8.28 1.91 -12.92
N LEU A 37 -9.03 1.01 -12.27
CA LEU A 37 -9.05 -0.40 -12.68
C LEU A 37 -10.42 -1.04 -12.41
N THR A 38 -10.61 -2.22 -12.99
CA THR A 38 -11.80 -3.04 -12.78
C THR A 38 -11.39 -4.37 -12.16
N LEU A 39 -12.09 -4.78 -11.10
CA LEU A 39 -12.02 -6.11 -10.51
C LEU A 39 -13.26 -6.90 -10.89
N TRP A 40 -13.11 -8.19 -11.06
CA TRP A 40 -14.19 -9.16 -11.25
C TRP A 40 -14.46 -9.88 -9.93
N ALA A 41 -15.68 -10.33 -9.74
CA ALA A 41 -16.02 -11.12 -8.56
C ALA A 41 -15.13 -12.37 -8.46
N LEU A 42 -14.72 -12.69 -7.23
CA LEU A 42 -13.93 -13.89 -6.95
C LEU A 42 -14.73 -15.16 -7.25
N ASP A 43 -16.03 -15.16 -6.90
CA ASP A 43 -16.96 -16.24 -7.18
C ASP A 43 -17.76 -15.92 -8.44
N GLY A 44 -17.80 -16.85 -9.39
CA GLY A 44 -18.54 -16.71 -10.66
C GLY A 44 -17.82 -15.91 -11.74
N GLY A 45 -16.78 -15.15 -11.42
CA GLY A 45 -16.03 -14.36 -12.38
C GLY A 45 -15.08 -15.21 -13.25
N PRO A 46 -14.63 -14.64 -14.42
CA PRO A 46 -13.68 -15.32 -15.29
C PRO A 46 -12.32 -15.50 -14.61
N LEU A 47 -11.81 -16.71 -14.58
CA LEU A 47 -10.53 -17.08 -13.93
C LEU A 47 -9.29 -16.31 -14.48
N THR A 48 -9.39 -15.72 -15.67
CA THR A 48 -8.32 -14.96 -16.31
C THR A 48 -8.30 -13.48 -15.94
N ARG A 49 -9.28 -13.02 -15.17
CA ARG A 49 -9.46 -11.61 -14.80
C ARG A 49 -8.98 -11.32 -13.39
N PRO A 50 -8.53 -10.08 -13.09
CA PRO A 50 -8.15 -9.70 -11.74
C PRO A 50 -9.37 -9.68 -10.81
N THR A 51 -9.25 -10.32 -9.66
CA THR A 51 -10.29 -10.43 -8.63
C THR A 51 -9.92 -9.73 -7.34
N ALA A 52 -8.66 -9.32 -7.20
CA ALA A 52 -8.11 -8.70 -6.02
C ALA A 52 -7.22 -7.50 -6.39
N TYR A 53 -6.91 -6.65 -5.43
CA TYR A 53 -6.00 -5.53 -5.59
C TYR A 53 -4.73 -5.74 -4.77
N SER A 54 -3.58 -5.54 -5.40
CA SER A 54 -2.28 -5.49 -4.74
C SER A 54 -1.72 -4.05 -4.76
N LEU A 55 -1.54 -3.48 -3.59
CA LEU A 55 -0.93 -2.17 -3.39
C LEU A 55 0.55 -2.20 -3.78
N ASN A 56 1.21 -3.33 -3.50
CA ASN A 56 2.60 -3.56 -3.87
C ASN A 56 2.81 -3.62 -5.39
N ALA A 57 1.87 -4.25 -6.13
CA ALA A 57 1.91 -4.30 -7.58
C ALA A 57 1.27 -3.06 -8.25
N ARG A 58 0.54 -2.21 -7.51
CA ARG A 58 -0.31 -1.11 -8.01
C ARG A 58 -1.29 -1.56 -9.09
N SER A 59 -1.84 -2.75 -8.94
CA SER A 59 -2.69 -3.33 -9.98
C SER A 59 -3.71 -4.31 -9.43
N GLY A 60 -4.73 -4.58 -10.24
CA GLY A 60 -5.58 -5.73 -10.07
C GLY A 60 -4.78 -7.02 -10.33
N VAL A 61 -4.96 -8.01 -9.47
CA VAL A 61 -4.25 -9.29 -9.50
C VAL A 61 -5.23 -10.46 -9.40
N ARG A 62 -4.83 -11.61 -9.89
CA ARG A 62 -5.57 -12.87 -9.68
C ARG A 62 -5.07 -13.49 -8.38
N THR A 63 -5.98 -13.82 -7.48
CA THR A 63 -5.64 -14.30 -6.14
C THR A 63 -4.72 -15.52 -6.14
N TRP A 64 -4.90 -16.45 -7.06
CA TRP A 64 -4.07 -17.67 -7.13
C TRP A 64 -2.66 -17.45 -7.68
N ASP A 65 -2.42 -16.39 -8.47
CA ASP A 65 -1.07 -16.11 -9.00
C ASP A 65 -0.15 -15.47 -7.97
N VAL A 66 -0.73 -14.76 -6.99
CA VAL A 66 0.01 -13.91 -6.06
C VAL A 66 0.02 -14.44 -4.62
N GLY A 67 -0.68 -15.55 -4.35
CA GLY A 67 -0.78 -16.13 -3.00
C GLY A 67 -1.39 -15.13 -2.01
N THR A 68 -0.61 -14.65 -1.05
CA THR A 68 -1.05 -13.67 -0.03
C THR A 68 -0.62 -12.23 -0.32
N ASN A 69 -0.14 -11.94 -1.54
CA ASN A 69 0.39 -10.62 -1.89
C ASN A 69 -0.68 -9.70 -2.50
N PHE A 70 -1.78 -9.53 -1.78
CA PHE A 70 -2.85 -8.58 -2.08
C PHE A 70 -3.52 -8.13 -0.77
N GLU A 71 -4.26 -7.03 -0.80
CA GLU A 71 -4.89 -6.47 0.39
C GLU A 71 -6.35 -6.87 0.53
N PHE A 72 -7.08 -6.93 -0.58
CA PHE A 72 -8.49 -7.30 -0.61
C PHE A 72 -8.86 -7.89 -1.97
N ALA A 73 -9.89 -8.73 -1.96
CA ALA A 73 -10.59 -9.20 -3.15
C ALA A 73 -12.00 -8.59 -3.22
N PHE A 74 -12.63 -8.70 -4.38
CA PHE A 74 -14.01 -8.31 -4.60
C PHE A 74 -14.87 -9.56 -4.87
N THR A 75 -16.10 -9.58 -4.35
CA THR A 75 -17.12 -10.56 -4.75
C THR A 75 -18.53 -9.98 -4.55
N VAL A 76 -19.52 -10.69 -5.09
CA VAL A 76 -20.93 -10.48 -4.76
C VAL A 76 -21.32 -11.63 -3.82
N ASP A 77 -21.81 -11.31 -2.64
CA ASP A 77 -22.15 -12.32 -1.64
C ASP A 77 -23.44 -13.09 -2.03
N PRO A 78 -23.76 -14.21 -1.37
CA PRO A 78 -24.97 -14.99 -1.68
C PRO A 78 -26.30 -14.22 -1.53
N ALA A 79 -26.29 -13.09 -0.85
CA ALA A 79 -27.45 -12.20 -0.74
C ALA A 79 -27.50 -11.13 -1.86
N GLY A 80 -26.59 -11.22 -2.84
CA GLY A 80 -26.50 -10.28 -3.96
C GLY A 80 -25.82 -8.94 -3.60
N ARG A 81 -25.12 -8.85 -2.48
CA ARG A 81 -24.48 -7.60 -2.04
C ARG A 81 -23.02 -7.58 -2.49
N PRO A 82 -22.57 -6.51 -3.13
CA PRO A 82 -21.15 -6.33 -3.46
C PRO A 82 -20.35 -6.09 -2.19
N VAL A 83 -19.25 -6.83 -2.03
CA VAL A 83 -18.40 -6.76 -0.85
C VAL A 83 -16.92 -6.81 -1.19
N LEU A 84 -16.10 -6.10 -0.37
CA LEU A 84 -14.66 -6.23 -0.34
C LEU A 84 -14.28 -7.24 0.75
N LEU A 85 -13.41 -8.16 0.42
CA LEU A 85 -12.91 -9.23 1.29
C LEU A 85 -11.45 -8.95 1.62
N PRO A 86 -11.10 -8.42 2.80
CA PRO A 86 -9.72 -8.40 3.27
C PRO A 86 -9.09 -9.81 3.24
N LEU A 87 -7.78 -9.88 3.08
CA LEU A 87 -7.05 -11.14 2.91
C LEU A 87 -7.41 -12.21 3.95
N GLU A 88 -7.59 -11.83 5.22
CA GLU A 88 -7.90 -12.77 6.32
C GLU A 88 -9.32 -13.35 6.24
N VAL A 89 -10.27 -12.63 5.65
CA VAL A 89 -11.64 -13.15 5.42
C VAL A 89 -11.62 -14.37 4.51
N LEU A 90 -10.64 -14.45 3.61
CA LEU A 90 -10.44 -15.60 2.72
C LEU A 90 -9.70 -16.77 3.40
N GLY A 91 -9.45 -16.70 4.71
CA GLY A 91 -8.68 -17.72 5.43
C GLY A 91 -7.19 -17.71 5.10
N LEU A 92 -6.70 -16.67 4.42
CA LEU A 92 -5.31 -16.51 4.04
C LEU A 92 -4.59 -15.71 5.13
N ALA A 93 -3.55 -16.30 5.73
CA ALA A 93 -2.74 -15.61 6.73
C ALA A 93 -1.60 -14.86 6.05
N SER A 94 -1.46 -13.57 6.34
CA SER A 94 -0.21 -12.85 6.05
C SER A 94 0.85 -13.21 7.09
N SER A 95 2.10 -13.35 6.68
CA SER A 95 3.22 -13.47 7.64
C SER A 95 3.43 -12.12 8.36
N GLY A 96 3.64 -12.16 9.67
CA GLY A 96 3.91 -10.97 10.48
C GLY A 96 2.75 -10.55 11.37
N SER A 97 3.01 -9.56 12.22
CA SER A 97 2.06 -9.05 13.23
C SER A 97 1.05 -8.04 12.68
N LEU A 98 1.38 -7.39 11.56
CA LEU A 98 0.51 -6.41 10.92
C LEU A 98 -0.25 -7.05 9.76
N ARG A 99 -1.57 -6.94 9.79
CA ARG A 99 -2.47 -7.56 8.81
C ARG A 99 -2.87 -6.56 7.73
N PRO A 100 -2.96 -6.97 6.45
CA PRO A 100 -3.59 -6.17 5.42
C PRO A 100 -5.03 -5.84 5.80
N GLY A 101 -5.49 -4.65 5.44
CA GLY A 101 -6.86 -4.28 5.77
C GLY A 101 -7.31 -2.98 5.14
N LEU A 102 -8.61 -2.73 5.28
CA LEU A 102 -9.30 -1.57 4.79
C LEU A 102 -9.92 -0.79 5.94
N LYS A 103 -9.92 0.53 5.84
CA LYS A 103 -10.59 1.39 6.81
C LYS A 103 -11.59 2.31 6.10
N PRO A 104 -12.90 2.22 6.42
CA PRO A 104 -13.91 3.11 5.86
C PRO A 104 -13.60 4.58 6.11
N SER A 105 -13.95 5.43 5.15
CA SER A 105 -13.77 6.88 5.24
C SER A 105 -15.01 7.63 4.77
N THR A 106 -15.40 8.67 5.50
CA THR A 106 -16.45 9.64 5.09
C THR A 106 -15.86 10.84 4.36
N LEU A 107 -14.53 10.97 4.30
CA LEU A 107 -13.86 12.04 3.57
C LEU A 107 -14.04 11.84 2.06
N THR A 108 -13.99 12.92 1.30
CA THR A 108 -13.88 12.84 -0.17
C THR A 108 -12.55 12.17 -0.55
N PHE A 109 -12.44 11.61 -1.75
CA PHE A 109 -11.21 10.97 -2.21
C PHE A 109 -10.01 11.93 -2.14
N ASP A 110 -10.19 13.19 -2.54
CA ASP A 110 -9.14 14.20 -2.46
C ASP A 110 -8.89 14.69 -1.02
N GLY A 111 -9.90 14.58 -0.14
CA GLY A 111 -9.78 14.88 1.28
C GLY A 111 -9.03 13.80 2.08
N MET A 112 -8.87 12.61 1.51
CA MET A 112 -8.10 11.50 2.12
C MET A 112 -6.60 11.69 1.90
N LYS A 113 -6.01 12.69 2.55
CA LYS A 113 -4.62 13.11 2.33
C LYS A 113 -3.59 12.27 3.09
N ARG A 114 -3.96 11.73 4.25
CA ARG A 114 -3.03 10.98 5.11
C ARG A 114 -3.68 9.71 5.65
N ALA A 115 -3.05 8.56 5.43
CA ALA A 115 -3.51 7.28 5.94
C ALA A 115 -3.45 7.22 7.47
N PRO A 116 -4.51 6.74 8.14
CA PRO A 116 -4.48 6.48 9.59
C PRO A 116 -3.50 5.35 9.93
N LEU A 117 -2.98 5.35 11.16
CA LEU A 117 -2.14 4.24 11.65
C LEU A 117 -2.96 3.00 12.00
N ASN A 118 -4.18 3.19 12.54
CA ASN A 118 -4.99 2.14 13.15
C ASN A 118 -6.44 2.16 12.67
N GLY A 119 -7.21 1.13 13.07
CA GLY A 119 -8.64 1.02 12.80
C GLY A 119 -8.94 0.41 11.44
N TYR A 120 -8.03 -0.39 10.89
CA TYR A 120 -8.25 -1.18 9.68
C TYR A 120 -9.01 -2.45 10.02
N VAL A 121 -10.04 -2.73 9.25
CA VAL A 121 -10.81 -3.98 9.28
C VAL A 121 -10.01 -5.02 8.50
N THR A 122 -9.76 -6.17 9.12
CA THR A 122 -8.95 -7.26 8.55
C THR A 122 -9.70 -8.59 8.48
N THR A 123 -10.70 -8.80 9.35
CA THR A 123 -11.39 -10.09 9.54
C THR A 123 -12.86 -10.06 9.13
N ASP A 124 -13.41 -8.90 8.77
CA ASP A 124 -14.80 -8.75 8.36
C ASP A 124 -14.90 -8.26 6.92
N THR A 125 -16.00 -8.61 6.26
CA THR A 125 -16.34 -8.08 4.94
C THR A 125 -16.73 -6.60 5.02
N LEU A 126 -16.49 -5.85 3.96
CA LEU A 126 -16.82 -4.44 3.86
C LEU A 126 -17.73 -4.19 2.65
N PRO A 127 -18.74 -3.30 2.76
CA PRO A 127 -19.59 -2.96 1.63
C PRO A 127 -18.78 -2.44 0.43
N ALA A 128 -19.17 -2.82 -0.79
CA ALA A 128 -18.55 -2.32 -2.00
C ALA A 128 -19.50 -1.41 -2.79
N ASP A 129 -20.23 -0.54 -2.11
CA ASP A 129 -21.19 0.36 -2.73
C ASP A 129 -20.50 1.46 -3.55
N SER A 130 -21.12 1.90 -4.64
CA SER A 130 -20.66 3.05 -5.43
C SER A 130 -20.54 4.30 -4.56
N GLY A 131 -19.40 4.98 -4.63
CA GLY A 131 -19.06 6.13 -3.80
C GLY A 131 -18.45 5.78 -2.44
N ALA A 132 -18.41 4.51 -2.05
CA ALA A 132 -17.69 4.09 -0.83
C ALA A 132 -16.18 4.32 -0.95
N ARG A 133 -15.55 4.72 0.15
CA ARG A 133 -14.12 5.08 0.19
C ARG A 133 -13.44 4.40 1.34
N TYR A 134 -12.20 3.96 1.09
CA TYR A 134 -11.41 3.22 2.06
C TYR A 134 -9.95 3.64 2.02
N PHE A 135 -9.32 3.75 3.18
CA PHE A 135 -7.87 3.66 3.28
C PHE A 135 -7.45 2.20 3.21
N ILE A 136 -6.32 1.96 2.57
CA ILE A 136 -5.71 0.63 2.41
C ILE A 136 -4.41 0.61 3.22
N ARG A 137 -4.13 -0.52 3.87
CA ARG A 137 -2.84 -0.80 4.50
C ARG A 137 -2.41 -2.22 4.16
N THR A 138 -1.13 -2.39 3.78
CA THR A 138 -0.56 -3.73 3.59
C THR A 138 -0.19 -4.40 4.91
N GLY A 139 0.16 -5.68 4.85
CA GLY A 139 0.96 -6.32 5.89
C GLY A 139 2.42 -5.85 5.87
N VAL A 140 3.22 -6.33 6.82
CA VAL A 140 4.64 -5.95 6.95
C VAL A 140 5.49 -6.38 5.75
N ASN A 141 5.08 -7.41 5.02
CA ASN A 141 5.88 -8.01 3.94
C ASN A 141 6.22 -7.07 2.78
N SER A 142 5.42 -6.05 2.55
CA SER A 142 5.64 -5.11 1.43
C SER A 142 6.91 -4.27 1.57
N CYS A 143 7.32 -3.98 2.83
CA CYS A 143 8.58 -3.32 3.17
C CYS A 143 9.32 -4.16 4.21
N ALA A 144 9.51 -5.45 3.91
CA ALA A 144 9.99 -6.45 4.87
C ALA A 144 11.31 -6.08 5.55
N SER A 145 12.23 -5.47 4.82
CA SER A 145 13.53 -5.03 5.36
C SER A 145 13.41 -3.98 6.46
N TYR A 146 12.28 -3.25 6.51
CA TYR A 146 12.03 -2.18 7.47
C TYR A 146 10.93 -2.51 8.47
N GLY A 147 10.21 -3.62 8.28
CA GLY A 147 9.10 -4.02 9.15
C GLY A 147 7.91 -3.06 9.15
N VAL A 148 7.70 -2.30 8.07
CA VAL A 148 6.66 -1.27 7.95
C VAL A 148 5.72 -1.54 6.78
N PRO A 149 4.45 -1.07 6.83
CA PRO A 149 3.49 -1.26 5.75
C PRO A 149 3.61 -0.20 4.67
N LEU A 150 2.95 -0.47 3.54
CA LEU A 150 2.53 0.53 2.55
C LEU A 150 1.10 0.98 2.84
N TYR A 151 0.75 2.16 2.33
CA TYR A 151 -0.57 2.74 2.48
C TYR A 151 -1.16 3.19 1.15
N GLY A 152 -2.49 3.23 1.10
CA GLY A 152 -3.22 3.72 -0.06
C GLY A 152 -4.60 4.23 0.31
N LYS A 153 -5.31 4.73 -0.70
CA LYS A 153 -6.72 5.09 -0.63
C LYS A 153 -7.44 4.60 -1.89
N LEU A 154 -8.71 4.26 -1.77
CA LEU A 154 -9.56 3.94 -2.90
C LEU A 154 -10.93 4.61 -2.79
N GLU A 155 -11.58 4.75 -3.93
CA GLU A 155 -12.99 5.06 -4.06
C GLU A 155 -13.61 4.12 -5.09
N ILE A 156 -14.76 3.57 -4.75
CA ILE A 156 -15.55 2.73 -5.64
C ILE A 156 -16.34 3.65 -6.57
N LEU A 157 -16.07 3.56 -7.86
CA LEU A 157 -16.71 4.39 -8.88
C LEU A 157 -18.05 3.81 -9.31
N TYR A 158 -18.07 2.51 -9.56
CA TYR A 158 -19.25 1.82 -10.09
C TYR A 158 -19.20 0.33 -9.76
N VAL A 159 -20.37 -0.26 -9.50
CA VAL A 159 -20.56 -1.69 -9.29
C VAL A 159 -21.61 -2.19 -10.26
N ASP A 160 -21.32 -3.26 -10.97
CA ASP A 160 -22.25 -3.99 -11.81
C ASP A 160 -22.41 -5.41 -11.25
N THR A 161 -23.54 -5.66 -10.59
CA THR A 161 -23.86 -6.97 -9.98
C THR A 161 -24.41 -7.97 -10.99
N VAL A 162 -24.65 -7.55 -12.25
CA VAL A 162 -25.03 -8.46 -13.34
C VAL A 162 -23.80 -8.96 -14.08
N ALA A 163 -22.82 -8.08 -14.30
CA ALA A 163 -21.53 -8.44 -14.89
C ALA A 163 -20.50 -8.87 -13.84
N ASP A 164 -20.85 -8.85 -12.56
CA ASP A 164 -20.00 -9.17 -11.42
C ASP A 164 -18.68 -8.38 -11.42
N THR A 165 -18.77 -7.06 -11.65
CA THR A 165 -17.61 -6.19 -11.76
C THR A 165 -17.67 -4.98 -10.82
N LEU A 166 -16.48 -4.55 -10.40
CA LEU A 166 -16.23 -3.38 -9.57
C LEU A 166 -15.20 -2.49 -10.25
N SER A 167 -15.58 -1.26 -10.58
CA SER A 167 -14.65 -0.23 -11.04
C SER A 167 -14.27 0.69 -9.89
N LEU A 168 -12.98 0.94 -9.72
CA LEU A 168 -12.47 1.76 -8.62
C LEU A 168 -11.29 2.63 -9.08
N ARG A 169 -11.06 3.73 -8.36
CA ARG A 169 -9.84 4.51 -8.46
C ARG A 169 -9.03 4.38 -7.17
N VAL A 170 -7.71 4.34 -7.32
CA VAL A 170 -6.80 4.10 -6.20
C VAL A 170 -5.61 5.05 -6.28
N VAL A 171 -5.09 5.45 -5.13
CA VAL A 171 -3.73 5.96 -4.96
C VAL A 171 -2.99 4.97 -4.09
N ALA A 172 -1.91 4.40 -4.63
CA ALA A 172 -0.98 3.52 -3.91
C ALA A 172 0.31 4.29 -3.59
N ASN A 173 0.61 4.47 -2.32
CA ASN A 173 1.90 4.98 -1.89
C ASN A 173 2.86 3.80 -1.65
N GLN A 174 3.81 3.62 -2.56
CA GLN A 174 4.81 2.54 -2.48
C GLN A 174 6.09 2.94 -1.71
N ASN A 175 6.12 4.14 -1.12
CA ASN A 175 7.23 4.56 -0.26
C ASN A 175 7.00 4.00 1.15
N CYS A 176 7.95 3.20 1.62
CA CYS A 176 7.85 2.49 2.90
C CYS A 176 7.60 3.43 4.07
N ALA A 177 6.58 3.16 4.87
CA ALA A 177 6.13 3.94 6.03
C ALA A 177 5.52 5.31 5.73
N TYR A 178 5.63 5.84 4.53
CA TYR A 178 5.00 7.11 4.17
C TYR A 178 3.49 6.98 4.10
N ARG A 179 2.78 7.88 4.79
CA ARG A 179 1.32 7.89 4.89
C ARG A 179 0.64 8.99 4.10
N ASP A 180 1.42 9.91 3.53
CA ASP A 180 0.92 10.96 2.66
C ASP A 180 0.37 10.34 1.37
N LEU A 181 -0.89 10.67 1.06
CA LEU A 181 -1.65 10.17 -0.10
C LEU A 181 -2.03 11.29 -1.07
N ASP A 182 -1.45 12.47 -0.91
CA ASP A 182 -1.53 13.51 -1.93
C ASP A 182 -0.73 13.08 -3.18
N LEU A 183 -1.11 13.59 -4.35
CA LEU A 183 -0.44 13.26 -5.60
C LEU A 183 0.97 13.86 -5.63
N GLY A 184 1.88 13.16 -6.29
CA GLY A 184 3.29 13.53 -6.35
C GLY A 184 4.15 12.72 -5.37
N ILE A 185 5.36 13.18 -5.09
CA ILE A 185 6.26 12.52 -4.15
C ILE A 185 5.79 12.83 -2.72
N PRO A 186 5.48 11.80 -1.89
CA PRO A 186 5.00 12.01 -0.52
C PRO A 186 6.06 12.71 0.34
N LYS A 187 5.57 13.52 1.27
CA LYS A 187 6.44 14.38 2.11
C LYS A 187 6.74 13.76 3.47
N ASP A 188 5.90 12.83 3.95
CA ASP A 188 6.05 12.14 5.25
C ASP A 188 5.29 10.80 5.32
#